data_13b07552f18bf07ca4943a51d700445a
#
_entry.id   13b07552f18bf07ca4943a51d700445a
#
_cell.length_a   1.000
_cell.length_b   1.000
_cell.length_c   1.000
_cell.angle_alpha   90.00
_cell.angle_beta   90.00
_cell.angle_gamma   90.00
#
_symmetry.space_group_name_H-M   'P 1'
#
loop_
_entity.id
_entity.type
_entity.pdbx_description
1 polymer ?
#
loop_
_entity_poly.entity_id
_entity_poly.type
_entity_poly.pdbx_seq_one_letter_code
_entity_poly.pdbx_strand_id
1 'polypeptide(L)'
;MKNTNHNSSKNSRPEVKNKGAALRLVAWETTRNCNLACVHCRASAEHGPFSGELDTRASFHLLDQIAQVGEPIVILTGGEPLLRPDIFDIAKYGTDKGLRMVMAPNGTLITEKTTRQMAKAGIKRISVSLDGATKESHDRFRGVEGAFEGALRGIRRVKDAGIEFQINTTITKTNLSEIPEIQELAINLGAVAHHI
;
A
#
# COMPACT_ATOMS: atom_id res chain seq x y z
N MET A 1 64.13 -17.90 25.88
CA MET A 1 63.20 -16.80 25.72
C MET A 1 62.86 -16.67 24.23
N LYS A 2 61.74 -17.19 23.77
CA LYS A 2 61.30 -17.02 22.36
C LYS A 2 59.87 -16.48 22.42
N ASN A 3 59.73 -15.21 22.04
CA ASN A 3 58.45 -14.53 21.88
C ASN A 3 57.74 -15.04 20.61
N THR A 4 56.57 -15.59 20.75
CA THR A 4 55.68 -15.93 19.64
C THR A 4 54.61 -14.85 19.55
N ASN A 5 54.74 -13.97 18.55
CA ASN A 5 53.74 -13.02 18.17
C ASN A 5 52.58 -13.76 17.48
N HIS A 6 51.39 -13.77 18.08
CA HIS A 6 50.16 -14.17 17.42
C HIS A 6 49.60 -12.97 16.64
N ASN A 7 49.77 -13.06 15.33
CA ASN A 7 49.19 -12.10 14.38
C ASN A 7 47.75 -12.51 14.10
N SER A 8 46.78 -11.82 14.73
CA SER A 8 45.36 -12.03 14.47
C SER A 8 45.00 -11.34 13.15
N SER A 9 44.99 -12.11 12.06
CA SER A 9 44.47 -11.65 10.78
C SER A 9 42.96 -11.42 10.91
N LYS A 10 42.55 -10.11 10.95
CA LYS A 10 41.17 -9.72 10.79
C LYS A 10 40.71 -10.10 9.37
N ASN A 11 39.90 -11.14 9.30
CA ASN A 11 39.24 -11.57 8.10
C ASN A 11 38.11 -10.56 7.80
N SER A 12 38.45 -9.45 7.16
CA SER A 12 37.49 -8.50 6.61
C SER A 12 36.85 -9.15 5.37
N ARG A 13 35.60 -9.57 5.49
CA ARG A 13 34.81 -9.94 4.31
C ARG A 13 34.84 -8.76 3.34
N PRO A 14 35.11 -9.02 2.04
CA PRO A 14 35.04 -7.95 1.05
C PRO A 14 33.63 -7.38 1.03
N GLU A 15 33.53 -6.06 1.17
CA GLU A 15 32.30 -5.31 0.94
C GLU A 15 31.88 -5.52 -0.52
N VAL A 16 30.90 -6.37 -0.76
CA VAL A 16 30.29 -6.54 -2.06
C VAL A 16 29.58 -5.23 -2.37
N LYS A 17 30.26 -4.32 -3.05
CA LYS A 17 29.60 -3.16 -3.68
C LYS A 17 28.65 -3.69 -4.75
N ASN A 18 27.45 -4.02 -4.31
CA ASN A 18 26.39 -4.47 -5.18
C ASN A 18 25.97 -3.28 -6.06
N LYS A 19 26.46 -3.23 -7.31
CA LYS A 19 25.97 -2.33 -8.36
C LYS A 19 24.60 -2.80 -8.88
N GLY A 20 23.84 -3.53 -8.07
CA GLY A 20 22.47 -3.92 -8.32
C GLY A 20 21.56 -2.71 -8.33
N ALA A 21 20.47 -2.78 -9.09
CA ALA A 21 19.43 -1.75 -9.10
C ALA A 21 18.97 -1.46 -7.66
N ALA A 22 18.97 -0.18 -7.28
CA ALA A 22 18.50 0.23 -5.96
C ALA A 22 17.03 -0.18 -5.78
N LEU A 23 16.67 -0.71 -4.60
CA LEU A 23 15.29 -1.00 -4.25
C LEU A 23 14.50 0.32 -4.24
N ARG A 24 13.53 0.47 -5.15
CA ARG A 24 12.76 1.71 -5.32
C ARG A 24 11.37 1.64 -4.72
N LEU A 25 10.80 0.43 -4.69
CA LEU A 25 9.41 0.22 -4.27
C LEU A 25 9.25 -1.17 -3.66
N VAL A 26 8.48 -1.23 -2.58
CA VAL A 26 7.97 -2.46 -1.97
C VAL A 26 6.46 -2.37 -1.93
N ALA A 27 5.77 -3.25 -2.65
CA ALA A 27 4.33 -3.45 -2.48
C ALA A 27 4.14 -4.62 -1.50
N TRP A 28 3.61 -4.31 -0.31
CA TRP A 28 3.44 -5.29 0.75
C TRP A 28 1.95 -5.58 0.97
N GLU A 29 1.54 -6.80 0.65
CA GLU A 29 0.22 -7.33 0.98
C GLU A 29 0.18 -7.65 2.48
N THR A 30 -0.32 -6.70 3.28
CA THR A 30 -0.29 -6.73 4.74
C THR A 30 -1.32 -7.67 5.35
N THR A 31 -2.37 -7.99 4.61
CA THR A 31 -3.45 -8.91 4.97
C THR A 31 -4.15 -9.45 3.73
N ARG A 32 -4.72 -10.64 3.82
CA ARG A 32 -5.65 -11.20 2.82
C ARG A 32 -7.10 -10.84 3.10
N ASN A 33 -7.40 -10.35 4.31
CA ASN A 33 -8.75 -9.96 4.70
C ASN A 33 -9.24 -8.79 3.85
N CYS A 34 -10.42 -8.92 3.24
CA CYS A 34 -11.03 -7.90 2.40
C CYS A 34 -12.54 -7.88 2.56
N ASN A 35 -13.12 -6.71 2.45
CA ASN A 35 -14.58 -6.52 2.45
C ASN A 35 -15.18 -6.44 1.03
N LEU A 36 -14.37 -6.63 -0.02
CA LEU A 36 -14.80 -6.71 -1.42
C LEU A 36 -14.54 -8.11 -2.00
N ALA A 37 -15.18 -8.42 -3.13
CA ALA A 37 -15.08 -9.68 -3.84
C ALA A 37 -14.74 -9.48 -5.33
N CYS A 38 -13.67 -8.72 -5.59
CA CYS A 38 -13.29 -8.27 -6.93
C CYS A 38 -13.05 -9.44 -7.88
N VAL A 39 -13.64 -9.39 -9.09
CA VAL A 39 -13.56 -10.47 -10.09
C VAL A 39 -12.12 -10.73 -10.60
N HIS A 40 -11.23 -9.74 -10.46
CA HIS A 40 -9.83 -9.79 -10.92
C HIS A 40 -8.83 -9.94 -9.77
N CYS A 41 -9.30 -10.28 -8.54
CA CYS A 41 -8.46 -10.23 -7.35
C CYS A 41 -7.24 -11.18 -7.46
N ARG A 42 -6.04 -10.60 -7.65
CA ARG A 42 -4.79 -11.35 -7.72
C ARG A 42 -4.43 -12.02 -6.39
N ALA A 43 -4.75 -11.36 -5.28
CA ALA A 43 -4.46 -11.84 -3.93
C ALA A 43 -5.45 -12.92 -3.47
N SER A 44 -6.51 -13.22 -4.24
CA SER A 44 -7.63 -14.06 -3.81
C SER A 44 -8.09 -13.68 -2.40
N ALA A 45 -8.25 -12.38 -2.19
CA ALA A 45 -8.65 -11.83 -0.90
C ALA A 45 -10.11 -12.20 -0.59
N GLU A 46 -10.36 -12.54 0.65
CA GLU A 46 -11.65 -13.00 1.15
C GLU A 46 -11.90 -12.42 2.54
N HIS A 47 -13.08 -12.65 3.08
CA HIS A 47 -13.33 -12.35 4.50
C HIS A 47 -12.51 -13.28 5.40
N GLY A 48 -11.61 -12.65 6.22
CA GLY A 48 -10.76 -13.34 7.17
C GLY A 48 -11.38 -13.46 8.58
N PRO A 49 -10.61 -13.95 9.54
CA PRO A 49 -9.15 -13.83 9.67
C PRO A 49 -8.36 -14.94 8.97
N PHE A 50 -7.10 -14.64 8.63
CA PHE A 50 -6.15 -15.59 8.02
C PHE A 50 -4.98 -15.87 8.96
N SER A 51 -4.56 -17.16 9.02
CA SER A 51 -3.35 -17.57 9.71
C SER A 51 -2.11 -17.31 8.84
N GLY A 52 -0.96 -17.07 9.49
CA GLY A 52 0.33 -16.90 8.80
C GLY A 52 0.63 -15.49 8.32
N GLU A 53 -0.24 -14.51 8.58
CA GLU A 53 0.12 -13.10 8.40
C GLU A 53 1.17 -12.67 9.43
N LEU A 54 2.07 -11.77 9.05
CA LEU A 54 3.06 -11.24 9.98
C LEU A 54 2.34 -10.50 11.12
N ASP A 55 2.68 -10.82 12.36
CA ASP A 55 2.24 -10.01 13.50
C ASP A 55 2.91 -8.64 13.51
N THR A 56 2.52 -7.77 14.43
CA THR A 56 3.04 -6.39 14.55
C THR A 56 4.56 -6.38 14.69
N ARG A 57 5.13 -7.28 15.51
CA ARG A 57 6.57 -7.33 15.77
C ARG A 57 7.35 -7.79 14.53
N ALA A 58 6.88 -8.83 13.86
CA ALA A 58 7.48 -9.31 12.63
C ALA A 58 7.36 -8.27 11.51
N SER A 59 6.25 -7.51 11.48
CA SER A 59 6.05 -6.37 10.57
C SER A 59 7.07 -5.25 10.79
N PHE A 60 7.36 -4.90 12.04
CA PHE A 60 8.39 -3.92 12.37
C PHE A 60 9.79 -4.42 11.96
N HIS A 61 10.07 -5.70 12.21
CA HIS A 61 11.35 -6.28 11.78
C HIS A 61 11.52 -6.27 10.26
N LEU A 62 10.46 -6.54 9.49
CA LEU A 62 10.48 -6.40 8.03
C LEU A 62 10.82 -4.97 7.61
N LEU A 63 10.21 -3.96 8.24
CA LEU A 63 10.48 -2.55 7.93
C LEU A 63 11.91 -2.14 8.30
N ASP A 64 12.49 -2.68 9.39
CA ASP A 64 13.90 -2.50 9.73
C ASP A 64 14.82 -3.04 8.63
N GLN A 65 14.52 -4.23 8.10
CA GLN A 65 15.29 -4.83 7.02
C GLN A 65 15.18 -4.02 5.72
N ILE A 66 13.99 -3.52 5.40
CA ILE A 66 13.77 -2.66 4.22
C ILE A 66 14.59 -1.38 4.35
N ALA A 67 14.56 -0.71 5.51
CA ALA A 67 15.31 0.51 5.76
C ALA A 67 16.83 0.32 5.69
N GLN A 68 17.35 -0.88 5.97
CA GLN A 68 18.78 -1.21 5.83
C GLN A 68 19.23 -1.34 4.37
N VAL A 69 18.31 -1.66 3.44
CA VAL A 69 18.65 -1.84 2.01
C VAL A 69 18.50 -0.54 1.22
N GLY A 70 17.80 0.46 1.76
CA GLY A 70 17.58 1.74 1.11
C GLY A 70 16.33 2.47 1.61
N GLU A 71 15.89 3.48 0.87
CA GLU A 71 14.71 4.29 1.18
C GLU A 71 13.62 4.11 0.10
N PRO A 72 13.10 2.89 -0.09
CA PRO A 72 12.06 2.66 -1.08
C PRO A 72 10.73 3.30 -0.65
N ILE A 73 9.82 3.49 -1.63
CA ILE A 73 8.42 3.69 -1.33
C ILE A 73 7.85 2.35 -0.83
N VAL A 74 7.23 2.34 0.35
CA VAL A 74 6.54 1.17 0.88
C VAL A 74 5.04 1.36 0.73
N ILE A 75 4.41 0.52 -0.09
CA ILE A 75 2.97 0.53 -0.34
C ILE A 75 2.33 -0.52 0.57
N LEU A 76 1.56 -0.07 1.55
CA LEU A 76 0.72 -0.93 2.38
C LEU A 76 -0.55 -1.28 1.60
N THR A 77 -0.68 -2.52 1.18
CA THR A 77 -1.79 -3.06 0.40
C THR A 77 -2.20 -4.44 0.93
N GLY A 78 -2.84 -5.25 0.12
CA GLY A 78 -3.25 -6.62 0.45
C GLY A 78 -4.64 -6.92 -0.07
N GLY A 79 -5.50 -7.51 0.75
CA GLY A 79 -6.93 -7.46 0.58
C GLY A 79 -7.39 -6.01 0.80
N GLU A 80 -7.75 -5.68 2.05
CA GLU A 80 -8.03 -4.30 2.44
C GLU A 80 -7.17 -3.94 3.66
N PRO A 81 -6.16 -3.06 3.51
CA PRO A 81 -5.23 -2.74 4.60
C PRO A 81 -5.93 -2.12 5.83
N LEU A 82 -7.05 -1.42 5.66
CA LEU A 82 -7.80 -0.82 6.76
C LEU A 82 -8.54 -1.85 7.64
N LEU A 83 -8.62 -3.11 7.22
CA LEU A 83 -9.13 -4.21 8.06
C LEU A 83 -8.06 -4.78 8.99
N ARG A 84 -6.79 -4.45 8.77
CA ARG A 84 -5.72 -4.86 9.66
C ARG A 84 -5.64 -3.92 10.88
N PRO A 85 -5.81 -4.46 12.12
CA PRO A 85 -5.96 -3.62 13.33
C PRO A 85 -4.76 -2.71 13.63
N ASP A 86 -3.54 -3.19 13.36
CA ASP A 86 -2.26 -2.52 13.66
C ASP A 86 -1.67 -1.76 12.46
N ILE A 87 -2.44 -1.57 11.38
CA ILE A 87 -1.93 -0.98 10.13
C ILE A 87 -1.33 0.43 10.33
N PHE A 88 -1.92 1.23 11.21
CA PHE A 88 -1.43 2.59 11.47
C PHE A 88 -0.16 2.59 12.34
N ASP A 89 0.01 1.61 13.23
CA ASP A 89 1.24 1.43 14.00
C ASP A 89 2.38 1.01 13.09
N ILE A 90 2.11 0.09 12.15
CA ILE A 90 3.05 -0.34 11.10
C ILE A 90 3.45 0.85 10.23
N ALA A 91 2.47 1.64 9.75
CA ALA A 91 2.73 2.80 8.92
C ALA A 91 3.59 3.85 9.66
N LYS A 92 3.24 4.13 10.91
CA LYS A 92 4.00 5.07 11.74
C LYS A 92 5.43 4.59 11.98
N TYR A 93 5.61 3.31 12.30
CA TYR A 93 6.93 2.73 12.51
C TYR A 93 7.82 2.89 11.26
N GLY A 94 7.28 2.58 10.06
CA GLY A 94 8.01 2.78 8.81
C GLY A 94 8.35 4.26 8.56
N THR A 95 7.42 5.17 8.85
CA THR A 95 7.66 6.62 8.75
C THR A 95 8.77 7.07 9.71
N ASP A 96 8.77 6.58 10.94
CA ASP A 96 9.80 6.91 11.94
C ASP A 96 11.20 6.35 11.56
N LYS A 97 11.25 5.32 10.71
CA LYS A 97 12.49 4.80 10.10
C LYS A 97 12.93 5.57 8.85
N GLY A 98 12.23 6.62 8.47
CA GLY A 98 12.54 7.44 7.28
C GLY A 98 11.98 6.88 5.98
N LEU A 99 11.21 5.78 6.00
CA LEU A 99 10.60 5.22 4.79
C LEU A 99 9.42 6.08 4.31
N ARG A 100 9.27 6.20 2.99
CA ARG A 100 8.10 6.82 2.39
C ARG A 100 6.92 5.84 2.41
N MET A 101 6.07 5.95 3.44
CA MET A 101 4.89 5.11 3.59
C MET A 101 3.72 5.66 2.77
N VAL A 102 3.10 4.80 1.96
CA VAL A 102 1.87 5.05 1.20
C VAL A 102 0.90 3.90 1.41
N MET A 103 -0.39 4.08 1.16
CA MET A 103 -1.39 3.04 1.38
C MET A 103 -2.32 2.93 0.18
N ALA A 104 -2.73 1.69 -0.14
CA ALA A 104 -3.60 1.38 -1.27
C ALA A 104 -4.89 0.67 -0.80
N PRO A 105 -5.81 1.39 -0.13
CA PRO A 105 -7.11 0.86 0.27
C PRO A 105 -8.08 0.86 -0.92
N ASN A 106 -9.13 0.04 -0.82
CA ASN A 106 -10.23 0.07 -1.80
C ASN A 106 -11.13 1.32 -1.68
N GLY A 107 -10.94 2.12 -0.64
CA GLY A 107 -11.65 3.39 -0.41
C GLY A 107 -12.92 3.28 0.43
N THR A 108 -13.57 2.12 0.47
CA THR A 108 -14.91 1.97 1.09
C THR A 108 -14.90 2.13 2.61
N LEU A 109 -13.76 1.82 3.26
CA LEU A 109 -13.59 1.89 4.72
C LEU A 109 -12.92 3.20 5.19
N ILE A 110 -12.67 4.13 4.30
CA ILE A 110 -12.09 5.44 4.67
C ILE A 110 -13.15 6.28 5.39
N THR A 111 -12.84 6.69 6.59
CA THR A 111 -13.65 7.53 7.49
C THR A 111 -12.82 8.74 7.94
N GLU A 112 -13.45 9.75 8.54
CA GLU A 112 -12.71 10.84 9.18
C GLU A 112 -11.74 10.36 10.28
N LYS A 113 -12.11 9.29 11.00
CA LYS A 113 -11.23 8.67 11.99
C LYS A 113 -9.99 8.10 11.32
N THR A 114 -10.16 7.31 10.26
CA THR A 114 -9.04 6.68 9.56
C THR A 114 -8.17 7.70 8.82
N THR A 115 -8.73 8.78 8.25
CA THR A 115 -7.91 9.85 7.64
C THR A 115 -7.05 10.58 8.68
N ARG A 116 -7.58 10.85 9.87
CA ARG A 116 -6.77 11.39 10.97
C ARG A 116 -5.65 10.43 11.41
N GLN A 117 -5.92 9.12 11.43
CA GLN A 117 -4.90 8.11 11.74
C GLN A 117 -3.84 8.01 10.64
N MET A 118 -4.23 8.05 9.36
CA MET A 118 -3.31 8.12 8.21
C MET A 118 -2.36 9.31 8.33
N ALA A 119 -2.90 10.51 8.59
CA ALA A 119 -2.09 11.71 8.76
C ALA A 119 -1.10 11.60 9.93
N LYS A 120 -1.56 11.11 11.10
CA LYS A 120 -0.70 10.88 12.28
C LYS A 120 0.38 9.83 12.03
N ALA A 121 0.08 8.79 11.26
CA ALA A 121 1.03 7.75 10.88
C ALA A 121 2.03 8.21 9.80
N GLY A 122 1.85 9.41 9.24
CA GLY A 122 2.74 9.97 8.24
C GLY A 122 2.56 9.41 6.82
N ILE A 123 1.39 8.83 6.52
CA ILE A 123 1.07 8.36 5.17
C ILE A 123 1.11 9.55 4.19
N LYS A 124 1.91 9.41 3.12
CA LYS A 124 2.18 10.50 2.17
C LYS A 124 1.20 10.54 1.00
N ARG A 125 0.62 9.39 0.64
CA ARG A 125 -0.30 9.28 -0.49
C ARG A 125 -1.21 8.07 -0.31
N ILE A 126 -2.44 8.21 -0.78
CA ILE A 126 -3.42 7.13 -0.85
C ILE A 126 -3.67 6.77 -2.32
N SER A 127 -3.65 5.47 -2.64
CA SER A 127 -4.03 4.97 -3.96
C SER A 127 -5.41 4.31 -3.85
N VAL A 128 -6.44 4.95 -4.39
CA VAL A 128 -7.80 4.38 -4.39
C VAL A 128 -8.08 3.76 -5.75
N SER A 129 -8.69 2.59 -5.74
CA SER A 129 -9.03 1.90 -6.97
C SER A 129 -10.39 2.34 -7.51
N LEU A 130 -10.43 2.72 -8.79
CA LEU A 130 -11.66 2.92 -9.57
C LEU A 130 -11.54 2.19 -10.90
N ASP A 131 -12.38 1.15 -11.12
CA ASP A 131 -12.33 0.32 -12.32
C ASP A 131 -13.60 0.43 -13.17
N GLY A 132 -14.46 1.39 -12.88
CA GLY A 132 -15.63 1.76 -13.65
C GLY A 132 -15.92 3.23 -13.49
N ALA A 133 -16.47 3.86 -14.52
CA ALA A 133 -16.90 5.25 -14.51
C ALA A 133 -18.26 5.43 -13.83
N THR A 134 -19.03 4.34 -13.71
CA THR A 134 -20.36 4.34 -13.11
C THR A 134 -20.46 3.39 -11.92
N LYS A 135 -21.51 3.56 -11.11
CA LYS A 135 -21.81 2.65 -10.01
C LYS A 135 -21.93 1.21 -10.50
N GLU A 136 -22.67 1.00 -11.58
CA GLU A 136 -22.98 -0.32 -12.10
C GLU A 136 -21.71 -1.06 -12.59
N SER A 137 -20.84 -0.38 -13.30
CA SER A 137 -19.62 -0.97 -13.83
C SER A 137 -18.61 -1.24 -12.71
N HIS A 138 -18.41 -0.29 -11.81
CA HIS A 138 -17.46 -0.44 -10.71
C HIS A 138 -17.91 -1.50 -9.70
N ASP A 139 -19.17 -1.46 -9.26
CA ASP A 139 -19.71 -2.44 -8.29
C ASP A 139 -19.66 -3.86 -8.83
N ARG A 140 -20.00 -4.06 -10.12
CA ARG A 140 -19.86 -5.34 -10.80
C ARG A 140 -18.39 -5.82 -10.83
N PHE A 141 -17.45 -4.92 -11.07
CA PHE A 141 -16.01 -5.25 -11.11
C PHE A 141 -15.47 -5.60 -9.73
N ARG A 142 -15.94 -4.88 -8.70
CA ARG A 142 -15.54 -5.07 -7.29
C ARG A 142 -16.34 -6.15 -6.56
N GLY A 143 -17.42 -6.68 -7.19
CA GLY A 143 -18.23 -7.77 -6.69
C GLY A 143 -19.11 -7.43 -5.48
N VAL A 144 -19.25 -6.14 -5.14
CA VAL A 144 -20.04 -5.66 -3.99
C VAL A 144 -20.79 -4.39 -4.36
N GLU A 145 -22.09 -4.40 -4.14
CA GLU A 145 -22.94 -3.21 -4.32
C GLU A 145 -22.55 -2.10 -3.34
N GLY A 146 -22.49 -0.87 -3.84
CA GLY A 146 -22.11 0.31 -3.06
C GLY A 146 -20.60 0.55 -2.94
N ALA A 147 -19.76 -0.28 -3.59
CA ALA A 147 -18.31 -0.09 -3.62
C ALA A 147 -17.93 1.24 -4.26
N PHE A 148 -18.57 1.63 -5.38
CA PHE A 148 -18.32 2.91 -6.05
C PHE A 148 -18.59 4.10 -5.15
N GLU A 149 -19.78 4.17 -4.59
CA GLU A 149 -20.16 5.24 -3.67
C GLU A 149 -19.26 5.28 -2.43
N GLY A 150 -18.88 4.09 -1.93
CA GLY A 150 -17.93 3.95 -0.84
C GLY A 150 -16.56 4.55 -1.17
N ALA A 151 -16.01 4.21 -2.34
CA ALA A 151 -14.74 4.73 -2.82
C ALA A 151 -14.79 6.26 -3.02
N LEU A 152 -15.84 6.79 -3.65
CA LEU A 152 -16.01 8.24 -3.82
C LEU A 152 -16.11 8.99 -2.48
N ARG A 153 -16.87 8.45 -1.51
CA ARG A 153 -16.90 9.02 -0.15
C ARG A 153 -15.52 9.00 0.51
N GLY A 154 -14.78 7.90 0.37
CA GLY A 154 -13.42 7.77 0.87
C GLY A 154 -12.47 8.81 0.26
N ILE A 155 -12.50 8.98 -1.06
CA ILE A 155 -11.70 9.97 -1.79
C ILE A 155 -11.97 11.38 -1.28
N ARG A 156 -13.25 11.78 -1.14
CA ARG A 156 -13.61 13.10 -0.61
C ARG A 156 -12.99 13.32 0.78
N ARG A 157 -13.06 12.34 1.68
CA ARG A 157 -12.48 12.44 3.04
C ARG A 157 -10.96 12.56 3.03
N VAL A 158 -10.29 11.84 2.12
CA VAL A 158 -8.82 11.95 1.93
C VAL A 158 -8.47 13.37 1.47
N LYS A 159 -9.20 13.89 0.48
CA LYS A 159 -9.05 15.25 -0.04
C LYS A 159 -9.28 16.31 1.04
N ASP A 160 -10.37 16.20 1.80
CA ASP A 160 -10.72 17.13 2.88
C ASP A 160 -9.66 17.10 4.02
N ALA A 161 -9.00 15.97 4.23
CA ALA A 161 -7.90 15.83 5.17
C ALA A 161 -6.55 16.36 4.62
N GLY A 162 -6.50 16.86 3.39
CA GLY A 162 -5.29 17.37 2.75
C GLY A 162 -4.25 16.29 2.41
N ILE A 163 -4.65 15.02 2.33
CA ILE A 163 -3.77 13.91 1.95
C ILE A 163 -3.82 13.76 0.42
N GLU A 164 -2.64 13.68 -0.21
CA GLU A 164 -2.57 13.40 -1.65
C GLU A 164 -3.18 12.04 -1.96
N PHE A 165 -3.89 11.95 -3.09
CA PHE A 165 -4.38 10.67 -3.59
C PHE A 165 -4.20 10.51 -5.09
N GLN A 166 -4.13 9.27 -5.51
CA GLN A 166 -4.14 8.85 -6.90
C GLN A 166 -5.22 7.80 -7.13
N ILE A 167 -5.65 7.68 -8.37
CA ILE A 167 -6.55 6.63 -8.81
C ILE A 167 -5.73 5.52 -9.47
N ASN A 168 -6.03 4.28 -9.15
CA ASN A 168 -5.51 3.11 -9.85
C ASN A 168 -6.67 2.39 -10.53
N THR A 169 -6.48 2.05 -11.81
CA THR A 169 -7.45 1.31 -12.62
C THR A 169 -6.82 0.05 -13.18
N THR A 170 -7.43 -1.09 -12.95
CA THR A 170 -7.05 -2.33 -13.63
C THR A 170 -7.83 -2.44 -14.93
N ILE A 171 -7.14 -2.36 -16.08
CA ILE A 171 -7.78 -2.48 -17.38
C ILE A 171 -8.06 -3.96 -17.69
N THR A 172 -9.27 -4.20 -18.12
CA THR A 172 -9.74 -5.48 -18.64
C THR A 172 -10.60 -5.27 -19.90
N LYS A 173 -10.97 -6.35 -20.58
CA LYS A 173 -11.90 -6.26 -21.71
C LYS A 173 -13.27 -5.68 -21.33
N THR A 174 -13.65 -5.77 -20.06
CA THR A 174 -14.98 -5.34 -19.59
C THR A 174 -15.07 -3.85 -19.30
N ASN A 175 -13.95 -3.16 -19.06
CA ASN A 175 -13.93 -1.73 -18.74
C ASN A 175 -13.05 -0.89 -19.67
N LEU A 176 -12.49 -1.51 -20.71
CA LEU A 176 -11.59 -0.81 -21.65
C LEU A 176 -12.25 0.42 -22.30
N SER A 177 -13.53 0.33 -22.62
CA SER A 177 -14.29 1.45 -23.23
C SER A 177 -14.57 2.60 -22.24
N GLU A 178 -14.47 2.36 -20.93
CA GLU A 178 -14.75 3.37 -19.89
C GLU A 178 -13.49 4.13 -19.45
N ILE A 179 -12.30 3.79 -19.98
CA ILE A 179 -11.03 4.42 -19.54
C ILE A 179 -11.04 5.94 -19.70
N PRO A 180 -11.54 6.54 -20.79
CA PRO A 180 -11.61 7.99 -20.93
C PRO A 180 -12.46 8.62 -19.82
N GLU A 181 -13.62 8.06 -19.52
CA GLU A 181 -14.55 8.55 -18.50
C GLU A 181 -13.99 8.37 -17.09
N ILE A 182 -13.27 7.25 -16.82
CA ILE A 182 -12.57 7.03 -15.54
C ILE A 182 -11.46 8.08 -15.37
N GLN A 183 -10.73 8.38 -16.43
CA GLN A 183 -9.69 9.42 -16.39
C GLN A 183 -10.29 10.81 -16.13
N GLU A 184 -11.38 11.15 -16.79
CA GLU A 184 -12.08 12.40 -16.53
C GLU A 184 -12.58 12.47 -15.08
N LEU A 185 -13.15 11.38 -14.57
CA LEU A 185 -13.56 11.27 -13.18
C LEU A 185 -12.38 11.48 -12.22
N ALA A 186 -11.22 10.88 -12.49
CA ALA A 186 -10.02 11.06 -11.67
C ALA A 186 -9.55 12.52 -11.63
N ILE A 187 -9.60 13.22 -12.79
CA ILE A 187 -9.27 14.65 -12.90
C ILE A 187 -10.27 15.49 -12.09
N ASN A 188 -11.56 15.26 -12.25
CA ASN A 188 -12.62 15.99 -11.57
C ASN A 188 -12.59 15.82 -10.05
N LEU A 189 -12.19 14.63 -9.56
CA LEU A 189 -11.96 14.36 -8.15
C LEU A 189 -10.73 15.11 -7.61
N GLY A 190 -9.78 15.47 -8.47
CA GLY A 190 -8.54 16.15 -8.11
C GLY A 190 -7.42 15.17 -7.75
N ALA A 191 -7.40 13.98 -8.35
CA ALA A 191 -6.32 13.04 -8.19
C ALA A 191 -4.99 13.61 -8.73
N VAL A 192 -3.89 13.39 -8.00
CA VAL A 192 -2.55 13.85 -8.44
C VAL A 192 -1.96 12.93 -9.52
N ALA A 193 -2.51 11.75 -9.71
CA ALA A 193 -2.14 10.80 -10.76
C ALA A 193 -3.27 9.80 -11.02
N HIS A 194 -3.33 9.29 -12.24
CA HIS A 194 -4.12 8.12 -12.62
C HIS A 194 -3.16 7.06 -13.16
N HIS A 195 -3.09 5.91 -12.48
CA HIS A 195 -2.28 4.77 -12.90
C HIS A 195 -3.19 3.70 -13.50
N ILE A 196 -2.74 3.16 -14.61
CA ILE A 196 -3.43 2.15 -15.39
C ILE A 196 -2.55 0.91 -15.46
#